data_8d6175fd47b253215c2a35e46b803d95
#
_entry.id   8d6175fd47b253215c2a35e46b803d95
#
_cell.length_a   1.000
_cell.length_b   1.000
_cell.length_c   1.000
_cell.angle_alpha   90.00
_cell.angle_beta   90.00
_cell.angle_gamma   90.00
#
_symmetry.space_group_name_H-M   'P 1'
#
loop_
_entity.id
_entity.type
_entity.pdbx_description
1 polymer ?
#
loop_
_entity_poly.entity_id
_entity_poly.type
_entity_poly.pdbx_seq_one_letter_code
_entity_poly.pdbx_strand_id
1 'polypeptide(L)'
;NLSDGRKGLIYENKGPHNLRPILNMPDGTKLDLMENKNLNVTILPPEYLDTVSPDSEEPERKKMVQETARKKIMIVDDMKTNLDAMRGILEDEYTVILCKCGKQALHYLEHNEFPDLIIMDVDMPEMNGIETTIRANKLTGGRIPVLFVTAMCDAHTVMTCRRLHAAGYIVRPYKAIYIKSEVERIFSGWR
;
A
#
# COMPACT_ATOMS: atom_id res chain seq x y z
N ASN A 1 13.00 24.46 -21.95
CA ASN A 1 12.64 23.66 -23.14
C ASN A 1 13.88 22.93 -23.58
N LEU A 2 13.88 21.61 -23.48
CA LEU A 2 14.82 20.78 -24.21
C LEU A 2 14.48 20.90 -25.68
N SER A 3 15.50 20.92 -26.55
CA SER A 3 15.37 21.16 -28.03
C SER A 3 14.47 20.17 -28.77
N ASP A 4 13.89 19.18 -28.09
CA ASP A 4 13.02 18.13 -28.60
C ASP A 4 11.57 18.20 -28.09
N GLY A 5 11.16 19.30 -27.47
CA GLY A 5 9.79 19.51 -26.99
C GLY A 5 9.43 18.77 -25.68
N ARG A 6 10.39 18.10 -25.03
CA ARG A 6 10.17 17.47 -23.74
C ARG A 6 10.03 18.53 -22.63
N LYS A 7 9.08 18.31 -21.73
CA LYS A 7 8.83 19.18 -20.56
C LYS A 7 9.82 18.80 -19.45
N GLY A 8 10.71 19.73 -19.09
CA GLY A 8 11.64 19.55 -17.99
C GLY A 8 11.16 20.25 -16.72
N LEU A 9 11.40 19.64 -15.57
CA LEU A 9 11.29 20.30 -14.27
C LEU A 9 12.49 21.26 -14.12
N ILE A 10 12.21 22.51 -13.76
CA ILE A 10 13.24 23.49 -13.42
C ILE A 10 13.14 23.74 -11.93
N TYR A 11 14.29 23.76 -11.24
CA TYR A 11 14.36 24.16 -9.85
C TYR A 11 14.75 25.62 -9.74
N GLU A 12 13.92 26.45 -9.13
CA GLU A 12 14.32 27.80 -8.74
C GLU A 12 15.05 27.74 -7.40
N ASN A 13 16.30 28.18 -7.39
CA ASN A 13 17.12 28.28 -6.19
C ASN A 13 16.79 29.60 -5.45
N LYS A 14 16.08 29.52 -4.33
CA LYS A 14 15.77 30.67 -3.45
C LYS A 14 16.61 30.70 -2.19
N GLY A 15 17.79 30.03 -2.18
CA GLY A 15 18.74 30.03 -1.04
C GLY A 15 19.23 28.63 -0.67
N PRO A 16 20.23 28.52 0.22
CA PRO A 16 20.93 27.26 0.51
C PRO A 16 20.07 26.28 1.31
N HIS A 17 18.99 25.80 0.89
CA HIS A 17 18.08 24.76 1.37
C HIS A 17 16.64 24.97 0.87
N ASN A 18 16.40 25.85 -0.12
CA ASN A 18 15.06 26.16 -0.61
C ASN A 18 14.98 25.99 -2.14
N LEU A 19 15.14 24.76 -2.60
CA LEU A 19 14.91 24.39 -3.99
C LEU A 19 13.41 24.13 -4.19
N ARG A 20 12.74 24.97 -4.99
CA ARG A 20 11.34 24.78 -5.35
C ARG A 20 11.23 24.19 -6.76
N PRO A 21 10.55 23.02 -6.90
CA PRO A 21 10.30 22.42 -8.20
C PRO A 21 9.20 23.21 -8.92
N ILE A 22 9.53 23.74 -10.10
CA ILE A 22 8.63 24.53 -10.93
C ILE A 22 8.44 23.83 -12.27
N LEU A 23 7.20 23.61 -12.67
CA LEU A 23 6.84 23.08 -13.97
C LEU A 23 6.49 24.23 -14.92
N ASN A 24 7.23 24.36 -16.03
CA ASN A 24 6.85 25.29 -17.09
C ASN A 24 5.72 24.70 -17.93
N MET A 25 4.61 25.40 -17.98
CA MET A 25 3.43 25.02 -18.78
C MET A 25 3.61 25.46 -20.25
N PRO A 26 2.89 24.82 -21.21
CA PRO A 26 2.99 25.15 -22.62
C PRO A 26 2.58 26.60 -22.98
N ASP A 27 1.76 27.22 -22.13
CA ASP A 27 1.29 28.60 -22.27
C ASP A 27 2.26 29.64 -21.67
N GLY A 28 3.44 29.17 -21.20
CA GLY A 28 4.46 30.03 -20.59
C GLY A 28 4.25 30.31 -19.10
N THR A 29 3.18 29.79 -18.48
CA THR A 29 2.96 29.91 -17.05
C THR A 29 3.87 28.98 -16.27
N LYS A 30 4.23 29.36 -15.03
CA LYS A 30 5.05 28.57 -14.11
C LYS A 30 4.15 28.04 -12.98
N LEU A 31 4.14 26.72 -12.77
CA LEU A 31 3.42 26.07 -11.70
C LEU A 31 4.39 25.66 -10.58
N ASP A 32 4.24 26.22 -9.38
CA ASP A 32 4.96 25.79 -8.19
C ASP A 32 4.30 24.52 -7.64
N LEU A 33 5.04 23.40 -7.69
CA LEU A 33 4.51 22.09 -7.30
C LEU A 33 4.38 21.94 -5.77
N MET A 34 5.01 22.81 -4.98
CA MET A 34 4.88 22.80 -3.52
C MET A 34 3.63 23.53 -3.03
N GLU A 35 3.08 24.47 -3.82
CA GLU A 35 1.88 25.23 -3.45
C GLU A 35 0.59 24.57 -3.92
N ASN A 36 0.66 23.64 -4.89
CA ASN A 36 -0.53 22.99 -5.45
C ASN A 36 -0.86 21.68 -4.75
N LYS A 37 -1.73 21.74 -3.74
CA LYS A 37 -2.17 20.61 -2.91
C LYS A 37 -2.97 19.52 -3.66
N ASN A 38 -3.34 19.75 -4.93
CA ASN A 38 -4.16 18.84 -5.74
C ASN A 38 -3.36 17.98 -6.72
N LEU A 39 -2.04 18.09 -6.74
CA LEU A 39 -1.18 17.28 -7.59
C LEU A 39 -0.40 16.27 -6.75
N ASN A 40 -0.69 14.99 -6.94
CA ASN A 40 0.20 13.91 -6.48
C ASN A 40 1.47 13.92 -7.37
N VAL A 41 2.48 14.68 -6.97
CA VAL A 41 3.76 14.72 -7.65
C VAL A 41 4.78 14.01 -6.79
N THR A 42 5.32 12.90 -7.27
CA THR A 42 6.48 12.25 -6.69
C THR A 42 7.73 13.00 -7.19
N ILE A 43 8.39 13.73 -6.29
CA ILE A 43 9.65 14.42 -6.59
C ILE A 43 10.78 13.41 -6.42
N LEU A 44 11.45 13.04 -7.51
CA LEU A 44 12.66 12.23 -7.46
C LEU A 44 13.86 13.08 -7.04
N PRO A 45 14.81 12.55 -6.22
CA PRO A 45 16.02 13.25 -5.84
C PRO A 45 16.87 13.66 -7.05
N PRO A 46 17.63 14.78 -6.97
CA PRO A 46 18.44 15.30 -8.08
C PRO A 46 19.47 14.31 -8.65
N GLU A 47 19.98 13.41 -7.83
CA GLU A 47 20.92 12.34 -8.20
C GLU A 47 20.36 11.33 -9.22
N TYR A 48 19.04 11.30 -9.40
CA TYR A 48 18.38 10.44 -10.40
C TYR A 48 18.36 11.03 -11.81
N LEU A 49 18.73 12.30 -11.99
CA LEU A 49 18.67 12.99 -13.29
C LEU A 49 19.90 12.73 -14.19
N ASP A 50 21.02 12.30 -13.59
CA ASP A 50 22.30 12.18 -14.32
C ASP A 50 22.57 10.75 -14.85
N THR A 51 21.75 9.75 -14.52
CA THR A 51 22.01 8.34 -14.85
C THR A 51 21.15 7.77 -15.97
N VAL A 52 20.29 8.56 -16.59
CA VAL A 52 19.27 8.08 -17.53
C VAL A 52 19.62 8.37 -18.97
N SER A 53 20.10 7.38 -19.69
CA SER A 53 20.19 7.42 -21.18
C SER A 53 18.79 7.40 -21.80
N PRO A 54 18.53 8.18 -22.87
CA PRO A 54 17.17 8.39 -23.39
C PRO A 54 16.48 7.18 -24.01
N ASP A 55 17.21 6.12 -24.34
CA ASP A 55 16.72 5.07 -25.24
C ASP A 55 16.38 3.71 -24.61
N SER A 56 16.56 3.52 -23.27
CA SER A 56 16.41 2.19 -22.64
C SER A 56 15.35 2.05 -21.55
N GLU A 57 14.54 3.08 -21.21
CA GLU A 57 13.89 3.14 -19.90
C GLU A 57 12.36 3.32 -19.85
N GLU A 58 11.66 3.33 -20.99
CA GLU A 58 10.19 3.41 -20.93
C GLU A 58 9.51 2.24 -20.19
N PRO A 59 9.96 0.99 -20.34
CA PRO A 59 9.36 -0.14 -19.61
C PRO A 59 9.68 -0.14 -18.11
N GLU A 60 10.89 0.26 -17.70
CA GLU A 60 11.27 0.30 -16.28
C GLU A 60 10.64 1.48 -15.53
N ARG A 61 10.53 2.64 -16.15
CA ARG A 61 9.79 3.80 -15.62
C ARG A 61 8.31 3.51 -15.46
N LYS A 62 7.67 2.86 -16.43
CA LYS A 62 6.28 2.41 -16.33
C LYS A 62 6.10 1.41 -15.20
N LYS A 63 7.06 0.50 -15.02
CA LYS A 63 7.05 -0.49 -13.95
C LYS A 63 7.22 0.16 -12.57
N MET A 64 8.16 1.12 -12.40
CA MET A 64 8.37 1.86 -11.15
C MET A 64 7.19 2.77 -10.78
N VAL A 65 6.64 3.52 -11.74
CA VAL A 65 5.46 4.38 -11.51
C VAL A 65 4.23 3.54 -11.22
N GLN A 66 4.11 2.36 -11.83
CA GLN A 66 3.01 1.43 -11.58
C GLN A 66 3.15 0.75 -10.21
N GLU A 67 4.37 0.51 -9.74
CA GLU A 67 4.66 -0.10 -8.44
C GLU A 67 4.39 0.88 -7.27
N THR A 68 4.68 2.17 -7.43
CA THR A 68 4.34 3.21 -6.43
C THR A 68 2.84 3.53 -6.37
N ALA A 69 2.07 3.19 -7.42
CA ALA A 69 0.63 3.39 -7.47
C ALA A 69 -0.18 2.16 -6.98
N ARG A 70 0.47 0.99 -6.79
CA ARG A 70 -0.22 -0.23 -6.33
C ARG A 70 -0.61 -0.12 -4.87
N LYS A 71 -1.84 -0.49 -4.55
CA LYS A 71 -2.30 -0.62 -3.16
C LYS A 71 -1.50 -1.68 -2.43
N LYS A 72 -1.20 -1.43 -1.16
CA LYS A 72 -0.41 -2.30 -0.28
C LYS A 72 -1.34 -3.18 0.55
N ILE A 73 -1.15 -4.49 0.49
CA ILE A 73 -1.89 -5.47 1.30
C ILE A 73 -0.91 -6.17 2.23
N MET A 74 -1.14 -6.06 3.54
CA MET A 74 -0.41 -6.85 4.53
C MET A 74 -1.14 -8.16 4.77
N ILE A 75 -0.43 -9.28 4.71
CA ILE A 75 -0.96 -10.62 5.01
C ILE A 75 -0.27 -11.13 6.26
N VAL A 76 -1.04 -11.53 7.25
CA VAL A 76 -0.56 -12.01 8.55
C VAL A 76 -1.08 -13.41 8.79
N ASP A 77 -0.18 -14.41 8.80
CA ASP A 77 -0.51 -15.83 8.98
C ASP A 77 0.76 -16.56 9.41
N ASP A 78 0.70 -17.43 10.40
CA ASP A 78 1.87 -18.15 10.91
C ASP A 78 2.33 -19.27 9.99
N MET A 79 1.46 -19.76 9.10
CA MET A 79 1.77 -20.80 8.15
C MET A 79 2.32 -20.22 6.83
N LYS A 80 3.55 -20.56 6.52
CA LYS A 80 4.22 -20.14 5.27
C LYS A 80 3.41 -20.53 4.02
N THR A 81 2.80 -21.71 4.02
CA THR A 81 1.97 -22.19 2.91
C THR A 81 0.78 -21.28 2.62
N ASN A 82 0.14 -20.75 3.67
CA ASN A 82 -0.98 -19.82 3.55
C ASN A 82 -0.50 -18.45 3.02
N LEU A 83 0.64 -17.95 3.54
CA LEU A 83 1.26 -16.71 3.06
C LEU A 83 1.62 -16.81 1.58
N ASP A 84 2.26 -17.90 1.16
CA ASP A 84 2.67 -18.11 -0.25
C ASP A 84 1.44 -18.26 -1.17
N ALA A 85 0.40 -18.98 -0.74
CA ALA A 85 -0.84 -19.12 -1.49
C ALA A 85 -1.56 -17.76 -1.66
N MET A 86 -1.68 -16.99 -0.58
CA MET A 86 -2.34 -15.67 -0.61
C MET A 86 -1.54 -14.67 -1.46
N ARG A 87 -0.20 -14.69 -1.34
CA ARG A 87 0.68 -13.89 -2.19
C ARG A 87 0.42 -14.20 -3.66
N GLY A 88 0.44 -15.48 -4.07
CA GLY A 88 0.20 -15.89 -5.46
C GLY A 88 -1.17 -15.47 -6.01
N ILE A 89 -2.18 -15.23 -5.14
CA ILE A 89 -3.48 -14.70 -5.55
C ILE A 89 -3.43 -13.20 -5.83
N LEU A 90 -2.61 -12.43 -5.09
CA LEU A 90 -2.72 -10.98 -5.00
C LEU A 90 -1.53 -10.20 -5.61
N GLU A 91 -0.34 -10.82 -5.76
CA GLU A 91 0.90 -10.11 -6.15
C GLU A 91 0.88 -9.51 -7.56
N ASP A 92 0.03 -10.03 -8.45
CA ASP A 92 -0.11 -9.49 -9.81
C ASP A 92 -0.73 -8.07 -9.80
N GLU A 93 -1.61 -7.79 -8.84
CA GLU A 93 -2.42 -6.56 -8.79
C GLU A 93 -2.02 -5.63 -7.65
N TYR A 94 -1.45 -6.16 -6.56
CA TYR A 94 -1.16 -5.43 -5.32
C TYR A 94 0.29 -5.60 -4.86
N THR A 95 0.79 -4.65 -4.10
CA THR A 95 2.05 -4.81 -3.37
C THR A 95 1.77 -5.59 -2.09
N VAL A 96 2.37 -6.78 -1.93
CA VAL A 96 2.09 -7.70 -0.84
C VAL A 96 3.18 -7.64 0.22
N ILE A 97 2.78 -7.46 1.49
CA ILE A 97 3.65 -7.47 2.68
C ILE A 97 3.30 -8.72 3.49
N LEU A 98 4.28 -9.58 3.74
CA LEU A 98 4.07 -10.84 4.46
C LEU A 98 4.58 -10.73 5.90
N CYS A 99 3.73 -11.06 6.87
CA CYS A 99 4.07 -11.13 8.29
C CYS A 99 3.71 -12.52 8.83
N LYS A 100 4.66 -13.16 9.52
CA LYS A 100 4.49 -14.53 10.04
C LYS A 100 3.85 -14.58 11.45
N CYS A 101 3.60 -13.44 12.07
CA CYS A 101 2.97 -13.35 13.38
C CYS A 101 2.48 -11.93 13.63
N GLY A 102 1.60 -11.77 14.62
CA GLY A 102 1.07 -10.47 15.03
C GLY A 102 2.15 -9.48 15.48
N LYS A 103 3.21 -9.95 16.16
CA LYS A 103 4.33 -9.08 16.58
C LYS A 103 5.04 -8.44 15.38
N GLN A 104 5.27 -9.21 14.32
CA GLN A 104 5.90 -8.71 13.10
C GLN A 104 4.99 -7.69 12.40
N ALA A 105 3.68 -7.93 12.34
CA ALA A 105 2.72 -7.00 11.78
C ALA A 105 2.70 -5.67 12.55
N LEU A 106 2.65 -5.70 13.88
CA LEU A 106 2.68 -4.50 14.72
C LEU A 106 3.98 -3.73 14.56
N HIS A 107 5.12 -4.42 14.56
CA HIS A 107 6.43 -3.79 14.31
C HIS A 107 6.48 -3.09 12.94
N TYR A 108 5.92 -3.71 11.90
CA TYR A 108 5.83 -3.08 10.59
C TYR A 108 5.01 -1.78 10.65
N LEU A 109 3.83 -1.81 11.31
CA LEU A 109 2.94 -0.64 11.43
C LEU A 109 3.56 0.51 12.23
N GLU A 110 4.49 0.23 13.15
CA GLU A 110 5.20 1.25 13.91
C GLU A 110 6.30 1.97 13.13
N HIS A 111 6.89 1.31 12.12
CA HIS A 111 8.12 1.79 11.48
C HIS A 111 8.00 2.06 9.97
N ASN A 112 6.84 1.75 9.37
CA ASN A 112 6.64 1.88 7.92
C ASN A 112 5.34 2.60 7.59
N GLU A 113 5.14 2.89 6.31
CA GLU A 113 3.86 3.36 5.80
C GLU A 113 2.77 2.31 5.99
N PHE A 114 1.58 2.77 6.32
CA PHE A 114 0.44 1.88 6.55
C PHE A 114 0.02 1.18 5.26
N PRO A 115 -0.32 -0.12 5.33
CA PRO A 115 -0.97 -0.81 4.22
C PRO A 115 -2.40 -0.29 4.03
N ASP A 116 -2.94 -0.48 2.83
CA ASP A 116 -4.33 -0.14 2.51
C ASP A 116 -5.34 -1.18 3.02
N LEU A 117 -4.86 -2.41 3.28
CA LEU A 117 -5.66 -3.53 3.80
C LEU A 117 -4.77 -4.47 4.59
N ILE A 118 -5.30 -5.03 5.68
CA ILE A 118 -4.70 -6.16 6.39
C ILE A 118 -5.57 -7.40 6.19
N ILE A 119 -4.97 -8.48 5.67
CA ILE A 119 -5.57 -9.81 5.67
C ILE A 119 -4.97 -10.57 6.85
N MET A 120 -5.82 -11.02 7.78
CA MET A 120 -5.42 -11.50 9.10
C MET A 120 -5.96 -12.90 9.38
N ASP A 121 -5.08 -13.85 9.69
CA ASP A 121 -5.52 -15.09 10.32
C ASP A 121 -5.86 -14.87 11.78
N VAL A 122 -6.86 -15.58 12.28
CA VAL A 122 -7.25 -15.52 13.70
C VAL A 122 -6.42 -16.44 14.55
N ASP A 123 -6.18 -17.67 14.08
CA ASP A 123 -5.56 -18.73 14.86
C ASP A 123 -4.04 -18.76 14.69
N MET A 124 -3.37 -17.87 15.42
CA MET A 124 -1.92 -17.77 15.43
C MET A 124 -1.36 -17.98 16.85
N PRO A 125 -0.17 -18.60 17.00
CA PRO A 125 0.47 -18.79 18.29
C PRO A 125 0.91 -17.45 18.93
N GLU A 126 1.05 -17.42 20.23
CA GLU A 126 1.48 -16.30 21.08
C GLU A 126 0.53 -15.09 21.07
N MET A 127 0.16 -14.58 19.92
CA MET A 127 -0.75 -13.46 19.73
C MET A 127 -1.69 -13.75 18.56
N ASN A 128 -2.94 -14.02 18.87
CA ASN A 128 -3.95 -14.29 17.85
C ASN A 128 -4.32 -13.05 17.02
N GLY A 129 -5.01 -13.26 15.88
CA GLY A 129 -5.35 -12.17 14.97
C GLY A 129 -6.31 -11.15 15.56
N ILE A 130 -7.18 -11.53 16.47
CA ILE A 130 -8.10 -10.62 17.18
C ILE A 130 -7.30 -9.65 18.05
N GLU A 131 -6.40 -10.18 18.89
CA GLU A 131 -5.53 -9.34 19.73
C GLU A 131 -4.61 -8.45 18.90
N THR A 132 -4.04 -9.00 17.82
CA THR A 132 -3.23 -8.24 16.85
C THR A 132 -4.02 -7.09 16.26
N THR A 133 -5.26 -7.33 15.83
CA THR A 133 -6.15 -6.30 15.27
C THR A 133 -6.50 -5.21 16.29
N ILE A 134 -6.78 -5.57 17.54
CA ILE A 134 -7.03 -4.58 18.62
C ILE A 134 -5.82 -3.65 18.79
N ARG A 135 -4.62 -4.21 18.82
CA ARG A 135 -3.38 -3.42 18.95
C ARG A 135 -3.09 -2.59 17.69
N ALA A 136 -3.27 -3.16 16.51
CA ALA A 136 -3.14 -2.45 15.25
C ALA A 136 -4.11 -1.26 15.15
N ASN A 137 -5.37 -1.44 15.56
CA ASN A 137 -6.36 -0.35 15.59
C ASN A 137 -5.96 0.77 16.54
N LYS A 138 -5.32 0.47 17.68
CA LYS A 138 -4.79 1.49 18.57
C LYS A 138 -3.65 2.30 17.95
N LEU A 139 -2.76 1.65 17.21
CA LEU A 139 -1.64 2.30 16.52
C LEU A 139 -2.10 3.15 15.33
N THR A 140 -3.06 2.65 14.57
CA THR A 140 -3.48 3.25 13.28
C THR A 140 -4.70 4.15 13.40
N GLY A 141 -5.35 4.19 14.58
CA GLY A 141 -6.64 4.86 14.77
C GLY A 141 -7.80 4.16 14.05
N GLY A 142 -7.68 2.85 13.77
CA GLY A 142 -8.71 2.06 13.08
C GLY A 142 -8.91 2.43 11.60
N ARG A 143 -7.92 3.09 10.98
CA ARG A 143 -8.02 3.57 9.60
C ARG A 143 -7.80 2.50 8.55
N ILE A 144 -7.21 1.36 8.93
CA ILE A 144 -6.88 0.28 8.00
C ILE A 144 -7.99 -0.79 8.09
N PRO A 145 -8.68 -1.11 6.98
CA PRO A 145 -9.63 -2.20 6.95
C PRO A 145 -8.92 -3.54 7.24
N VAL A 146 -9.61 -4.43 7.96
CA VAL A 146 -9.12 -5.77 8.26
C VAL A 146 -10.06 -6.82 7.70
N LEU A 147 -9.55 -7.70 6.84
CA LEU A 147 -10.23 -8.89 6.31
C LEU A 147 -9.71 -10.11 7.07
N PHE A 148 -10.55 -10.76 7.85
CA PHE A 148 -10.16 -12.01 8.50
C PHE A 148 -10.29 -13.19 7.53
N VAL A 149 -9.25 -14.04 7.49
CA VAL A 149 -9.22 -15.26 6.66
C VAL A 149 -8.70 -16.40 7.52
N THR A 150 -9.58 -17.24 8.05
CA THR A 150 -9.25 -18.22 9.09
C THR A 150 -10.02 -19.54 8.92
N ALA A 151 -9.52 -20.59 9.53
CA ALA A 151 -10.25 -21.87 9.67
C ALA A 151 -11.31 -21.84 10.80
N MET A 152 -11.21 -20.87 11.72
CA MET A 152 -12.19 -20.73 12.81
C MET A 152 -13.51 -20.18 12.28
N CYS A 153 -14.61 -20.87 12.57
CA CYS A 153 -15.95 -20.48 12.12
C CYS A 153 -17.00 -20.49 13.25
N ASP A 154 -16.54 -20.52 14.53
CA ASP A 154 -17.45 -20.46 15.65
C ASP A 154 -18.12 -19.09 15.80
N ALA A 155 -19.35 -19.08 16.32
CA ALA A 155 -20.14 -17.86 16.42
C ALA A 155 -19.50 -16.77 17.29
N HIS A 156 -18.76 -17.16 18.33
CA HIS A 156 -18.09 -16.20 19.22
C HIS A 156 -16.98 -15.45 18.49
N THR A 157 -16.14 -16.15 17.74
CA THR A 157 -15.05 -15.55 16.93
C THR A 157 -15.61 -14.61 15.88
N VAL A 158 -16.62 -15.05 15.13
CA VAL A 158 -17.29 -14.21 14.10
C VAL A 158 -17.89 -12.95 14.72
N MET A 159 -18.59 -13.06 15.86
CA MET A 159 -19.17 -11.91 16.55
C MET A 159 -18.11 -10.93 17.06
N THR A 160 -16.98 -11.46 17.54
CA THR A 160 -15.85 -10.62 18.01
C THR A 160 -15.22 -9.84 16.84
N CYS A 161 -14.98 -10.49 15.69
CA CYS A 161 -14.49 -9.81 14.49
C CYS A 161 -15.45 -8.70 14.03
N ARG A 162 -16.79 -8.96 14.06
CA ARG A 162 -17.78 -7.91 13.75
C ARG A 162 -17.73 -6.73 14.71
N ARG A 163 -17.51 -6.95 16.01
CA ARG A 163 -17.36 -5.87 17.01
C ARG A 163 -16.10 -5.03 16.78
N LEU A 164 -15.07 -5.60 16.17
CA LEU A 164 -13.86 -4.89 15.77
C LEU A 164 -14.02 -4.12 14.44
N HIS A 165 -15.24 -4.04 13.90
CA HIS A 165 -15.52 -3.41 12.61
C HIS A 165 -14.69 -4.02 11.48
N ALA A 166 -14.54 -5.37 11.46
CA ALA A 166 -13.87 -6.06 10.37
C ALA A 166 -14.52 -5.71 9.02
N ALA A 167 -13.69 -5.44 8.03
CA ALA A 167 -14.15 -5.16 6.65
C ALA A 167 -14.75 -6.40 5.98
N GLY A 168 -14.36 -7.59 6.42
CA GLY A 168 -14.89 -8.86 5.96
C GLY A 168 -14.37 -10.04 6.78
N TYR A 169 -14.93 -11.22 6.46
CA TYR A 169 -14.60 -12.49 7.12
C TYR A 169 -14.74 -13.63 6.11
N ILE A 170 -13.66 -14.37 5.87
CA ILE A 170 -13.65 -15.53 4.96
C ILE A 170 -13.19 -16.77 5.73
N VAL A 171 -13.97 -17.85 5.61
CA VAL A 171 -13.65 -19.14 6.21
C VAL A 171 -12.89 -20.02 5.23
N ARG A 172 -11.81 -20.66 5.67
CA ARG A 172 -11.09 -21.69 4.90
C ARG A 172 -11.87 -22.99 4.88
N PRO A 173 -11.83 -23.76 3.76
CA PRO A 173 -11.16 -23.47 2.49
C PRO A 173 -11.90 -22.47 1.63
N TYR A 174 -11.18 -21.66 0.85
CA TYR A 174 -11.73 -20.65 -0.05
C TYR A 174 -11.21 -20.85 -1.49
N LYS A 175 -11.91 -20.27 -2.46
CA LYS A 175 -11.42 -20.15 -3.84
C LYS A 175 -10.77 -18.77 -4.03
N ALA A 176 -9.72 -18.70 -4.85
CA ALA A 176 -9.00 -17.45 -5.14
C ALA A 176 -9.92 -16.29 -5.58
N ILE A 177 -10.97 -16.62 -6.36
CA ILE A 177 -11.95 -15.63 -6.83
C ILE A 177 -12.66 -14.92 -5.68
N TYR A 178 -12.95 -15.62 -4.56
CA TYR A 178 -13.61 -15.00 -3.40
C TYR A 178 -12.68 -14.02 -2.67
N ILE A 179 -11.37 -14.32 -2.59
CA ILE A 179 -10.38 -13.39 -2.03
C ILE A 179 -10.31 -12.12 -2.88
N LYS A 180 -10.18 -12.28 -4.21
CA LYS A 180 -10.10 -11.13 -5.14
C LYS A 180 -11.36 -10.26 -5.06
N SER A 181 -12.54 -10.86 -5.16
CA SER A 181 -13.81 -10.11 -5.11
C SER A 181 -14.02 -9.39 -3.78
N GLU A 182 -13.58 -9.97 -2.65
CA GLU A 182 -13.72 -9.34 -1.34
C GLU A 182 -12.72 -8.19 -1.15
N VAL A 183 -11.49 -8.34 -1.64
CA VAL A 183 -10.49 -7.26 -1.68
C VAL A 183 -10.99 -6.07 -2.53
N GLU A 184 -11.51 -6.35 -3.73
CA GLU A 184 -12.10 -5.32 -4.60
C GLU A 184 -13.30 -4.62 -3.94
N ARG A 185 -14.20 -5.37 -3.29
CA ARG A 185 -15.36 -4.83 -2.55
C ARG A 185 -14.89 -3.90 -1.45
N ILE A 186 -13.87 -4.29 -0.67
CA ILE A 186 -13.32 -3.47 0.40
C ILE A 186 -12.72 -2.19 -0.17
N PHE A 187 -11.93 -2.25 -1.22
CA PHE A 187 -11.32 -1.07 -1.83
C PHE A 187 -12.31 -0.12 -2.51
N SER A 188 -13.46 -0.63 -2.94
CA SER A 188 -14.51 0.17 -3.59
C SER A 188 -15.48 0.84 -2.61
N GLY A 189 -15.63 0.31 -1.40
CA GLY A 189 -16.72 0.73 -0.51
C GLY A 189 -16.41 0.82 0.98
N TRP A 190 -15.18 0.55 1.44
CA TRP A 190 -14.83 0.74 2.85
C TRP A 190 -14.72 2.22 3.20
N ARG A 191 -15.62 2.68 4.10
CA ARG A 191 -15.57 4.00 4.77
C ARG A 191 -15.91 3.84 6.24
#